data_18e3ba543e1da0e83e944c65ce57e2f2
#
_entry.id   18e3ba543e1da0e83e944c65ce57e2f2
#
_cell.length_a   1.000
_cell.length_b   1.000
_cell.length_c   1.000
_cell.angle_alpha   90.00
_cell.angle_beta   90.00
_cell.angle_gamma   90.00
#
_symmetry.space_group_name_H-M   'P 1'
#
loop_
_entity.id
_entity.type
_entity.pdbx_description
1 polymer ?
#
loop_
_entity_poly.entity_id
_entity_poly.type
_entity_poly.pdbx_seq_one_letter_code
_entity_poly.pdbx_strand_id
1 'polypeptide(L)'
;SRNAYGTEIKEHLLLLSIFLILASSVLIFFIGKIYSGRILVPLQHILKELKRIRANSLNRRLKTTGNNDELEDMIKTLNSMLDRLDSAFKAEKSFVSHASHELNNPITAIQGECEISLLKERSTGEYIESLQRISSESKRLSSLIRHLLFLSRQEEELLKNNIEEIILADILKELTA
;
A
#
# COMPACT_ATOMS: atom_id res chain seq x y z
N SER A 1 3.22 18.67 -78.03
CA SER A 1 3.97 17.53 -77.37
C SER A 1 4.43 17.85 -75.92
N ARG A 2 4.55 19.12 -75.54
CA ARG A 2 5.05 19.52 -74.21
C ARG A 2 4.04 19.27 -73.07
N ASN A 3 2.75 19.19 -73.34
CA ASN A 3 1.70 18.98 -72.32
C ASN A 3 1.49 17.48 -72.01
N ALA A 4 1.83 16.58 -72.92
CA ALA A 4 1.67 15.13 -72.69
C ALA A 4 2.66 14.58 -71.67
N TYR A 5 3.92 15.04 -71.69
CA TYR A 5 4.89 14.66 -70.67
C TYR A 5 4.59 15.15 -69.28
N GLY A 6 3.95 16.31 -69.17
CA GLY A 6 3.55 16.89 -67.88
C GLY A 6 2.35 16.19 -67.23
N THR A 7 1.48 15.54 -67.99
CA THR A 7 0.36 14.77 -67.52
C THR A 7 0.81 13.36 -67.03
N GLU A 8 1.69 12.71 -67.77
CA GLU A 8 2.26 11.40 -67.35
C GLU A 8 3.05 11.51 -66.02
N ILE A 9 3.87 12.56 -65.88
CA ILE A 9 4.62 12.78 -64.63
C ILE A 9 3.67 13.01 -63.45
N LYS A 10 2.61 13.76 -63.63
CA LYS A 10 1.59 14.00 -62.57
C LYS A 10 0.87 12.72 -62.17
N GLU A 11 0.50 11.88 -63.11
CA GLU A 11 -0.15 10.58 -62.81
C GLU A 11 0.78 9.66 -62.05
N HIS A 12 2.06 9.56 -62.43
CA HIS A 12 3.03 8.78 -61.69
C HIS A 12 3.29 9.30 -60.28
N LEU A 13 3.34 10.63 -60.09
CA LEU A 13 3.47 11.25 -58.74
C LEU A 13 2.25 10.99 -57.88
N LEU A 14 1.03 11.06 -58.44
CA LEU A 14 -0.20 10.75 -57.75
C LEU A 14 -0.25 9.27 -57.31
N LEU A 15 0.09 8.36 -58.17
CA LEU A 15 0.16 6.93 -57.89
C LEU A 15 1.18 6.63 -56.77
N LEU A 16 2.36 7.24 -56.85
CA LEU A 16 3.40 7.13 -55.84
C LEU A 16 2.93 7.68 -54.50
N SER A 17 2.27 8.83 -54.47
CA SER A 17 1.74 9.42 -53.22
C SER A 17 0.66 8.55 -52.58
N ILE A 18 -0.26 8.00 -53.38
CA ILE A 18 -1.29 7.07 -52.90
C ILE A 18 -0.66 5.80 -52.32
N PHE A 19 0.34 5.24 -53.01
CA PHE A 19 1.04 4.09 -52.53
C PHE A 19 1.75 4.34 -51.18
N LEU A 20 2.43 5.49 -51.03
CA LEU A 20 3.09 5.86 -49.77
C LEU A 20 2.10 6.05 -48.63
N ILE A 21 0.92 6.66 -48.88
CA ILE A 21 -0.13 6.82 -47.88
C ILE A 21 -0.68 5.46 -47.45
N LEU A 22 -0.95 4.54 -48.36
CA LEU A 22 -1.43 3.21 -48.06
C LEU A 22 -0.38 2.42 -47.28
N ALA A 23 0.89 2.46 -47.69
CA ALA A 23 1.99 1.78 -47.00
C ALA A 23 2.18 2.31 -45.57
N SER A 24 2.14 3.64 -45.37
CA SER A 24 2.22 4.24 -44.04
C SER A 24 1.03 3.87 -43.17
N SER A 25 -0.19 3.83 -43.72
CA SER A 25 -1.39 3.43 -42.98
C SER A 25 -1.32 1.98 -42.48
N VAL A 26 -0.86 1.08 -43.33
CA VAL A 26 -0.63 -0.34 -42.97
C VAL A 26 0.43 -0.46 -41.87
N LEU A 27 1.54 0.26 -41.99
CA LEU A 27 2.60 0.28 -40.99
C LEU A 27 2.10 0.76 -39.63
N ILE A 28 1.38 1.88 -39.59
CA ILE A 28 0.79 2.44 -38.36
C ILE A 28 -0.18 1.44 -37.72
N PHE A 29 -1.00 0.78 -38.54
CA PHE A 29 -1.93 -0.25 -38.06
C PHE A 29 -1.21 -1.41 -37.37
N PHE A 30 -0.13 -1.92 -37.98
CA PHE A 30 0.67 -3.01 -37.39
C PHE A 30 1.39 -2.59 -36.12
N ILE A 31 1.99 -1.40 -36.11
CA ILE A 31 2.63 -0.85 -34.90
C ILE A 31 1.59 -0.72 -33.78
N GLY A 32 0.43 -0.13 -34.07
CA GLY A 32 -0.65 0.03 -33.08
C GLY A 32 -1.14 -1.30 -32.52
N LYS A 33 -1.29 -2.32 -33.36
CA LYS A 33 -1.69 -3.67 -32.92
C LYS A 33 -0.65 -4.35 -32.00
N ILE A 34 0.64 -4.21 -32.33
CA ILE A 34 1.74 -4.75 -31.51
C ILE A 34 1.81 -4.03 -30.16
N TYR A 35 1.72 -2.71 -30.17
CA TYR A 35 1.76 -1.88 -28.94
C TYR A 35 0.57 -2.17 -28.03
N SER A 36 -0.64 -2.24 -28.60
CA SER A 36 -1.85 -2.56 -27.85
C SER A 36 -1.77 -3.94 -27.15
N GLY A 37 -1.27 -4.95 -27.85
CA GLY A 37 -1.16 -6.31 -27.30
C GLY A 37 -0.07 -6.47 -26.23
N ARG A 38 1.04 -5.74 -26.38
CA ARG A 38 2.20 -5.89 -25.48
C ARG A 38 2.14 -5.00 -24.22
N ILE A 39 1.44 -3.88 -24.28
CA ILE A 39 1.44 -2.90 -23.17
C ILE A 39 0.04 -2.74 -22.56
N LEU A 40 -0.99 -2.47 -23.36
CA LEU A 40 -2.33 -2.16 -22.86
C LEU A 40 -3.02 -3.37 -22.21
N VAL A 41 -2.89 -4.55 -22.80
CA VAL A 41 -3.54 -5.76 -22.27
C VAL A 41 -2.94 -6.17 -20.92
N PRO A 42 -1.61 -6.27 -20.73
CA PRO A 42 -1.01 -6.57 -19.45
C PRO A 42 -1.34 -5.53 -18.38
N LEU A 43 -1.32 -4.23 -18.74
CA LEU A 43 -1.66 -3.15 -17.82
C LEU A 43 -3.09 -3.26 -17.28
N GLN A 44 -4.06 -3.58 -18.14
CA GLN A 44 -5.44 -3.84 -17.70
C GLN A 44 -5.53 -5.03 -16.75
N HIS A 45 -4.73 -6.07 -16.98
CA HIS A 45 -4.66 -7.24 -16.09
C HIS A 45 -4.13 -6.85 -14.70
N ILE A 46 -3.05 -6.08 -14.64
CA ILE A 46 -2.45 -5.59 -13.39
C ILE A 46 -3.48 -4.74 -12.63
N LEU A 47 -4.13 -3.78 -13.28
CA LEU A 47 -5.17 -2.95 -12.67
C LEU A 47 -6.34 -3.79 -12.12
N LYS A 48 -6.75 -4.83 -12.83
CA LYS A 48 -7.81 -5.74 -12.39
C LYS A 48 -7.40 -6.56 -11.17
N GLU A 49 -6.16 -7.04 -11.14
CA GLU A 49 -5.61 -7.77 -9.98
C GLU A 49 -5.45 -6.84 -8.77
N LEU A 50 -4.91 -5.62 -8.94
CA LEU A 50 -4.79 -4.62 -7.87
C LEU A 50 -6.14 -4.27 -7.24
N LYS A 51 -7.19 -4.09 -8.06
CA LYS A 51 -8.56 -3.83 -7.56
C LYS A 51 -9.14 -4.97 -6.72
N ARG A 52 -8.60 -6.17 -6.83
CA ARG A 52 -9.02 -7.35 -6.05
C ARG A 52 -8.29 -7.48 -4.72
N ILE A 53 -7.16 -6.78 -4.57
CA ILE A 53 -6.39 -6.78 -3.33
C ILE A 53 -7.15 -5.94 -2.30
N ARG A 54 -7.46 -6.55 -1.16
CA ARG A 54 -8.12 -5.92 -0.01
C ARG A 54 -7.27 -6.18 1.24
N ALA A 55 -7.57 -5.51 2.34
CA ALA A 55 -6.89 -5.71 3.62
C ALA A 55 -6.77 -7.19 4.03
N ASN A 56 -7.78 -8.01 3.74
CA ASN A 56 -7.78 -9.44 4.05
C ASN A 56 -7.01 -10.32 3.03
N SER A 57 -6.47 -9.75 1.97
CA SER A 57 -5.79 -10.47 0.88
C SER A 57 -4.50 -9.79 0.43
N LEU A 58 -3.85 -9.04 1.33
CA LEU A 58 -2.58 -8.37 1.10
C LEU A 58 -1.41 -9.32 0.79
N ASN A 59 -1.56 -10.61 1.10
CA ASN A 59 -0.58 -11.66 0.77
C ASN A 59 -0.55 -12.03 -0.72
N ARG A 60 -1.49 -11.52 -1.53
CA ARG A 60 -1.46 -11.73 -3.00
C ARG A 60 -0.38 -10.89 -3.64
N ARG A 61 0.22 -11.45 -4.69
CA ARG A 61 1.24 -10.76 -5.50
C ARG A 61 0.83 -10.76 -6.96
N LEU A 62 1.20 -9.70 -7.64
CA LEU A 62 1.05 -9.57 -9.09
C LEU A 62 2.00 -10.54 -9.77
N LYS A 63 1.52 -11.22 -10.79
CA LYS A 63 2.34 -12.13 -11.59
C LYS A 63 3.27 -11.34 -12.50
N THR A 64 4.53 -11.73 -12.52
CA THR A 64 5.55 -11.18 -13.42
C THR A 64 5.25 -11.59 -14.85
N THR A 65 5.57 -10.71 -15.80
CA THR A 65 5.37 -10.96 -17.23
C THR A 65 6.53 -11.77 -17.83
N GLY A 66 7.69 -11.76 -17.16
CA GLY A 66 8.91 -12.47 -17.62
C GLY A 66 9.62 -11.80 -18.81
N ASN A 67 9.18 -10.61 -19.23
CA ASN A 67 9.73 -9.93 -20.41
C ASN A 67 10.93 -9.02 -20.10
N ASN A 68 11.28 -8.84 -18.83
CA ASN A 68 12.40 -8.00 -18.36
C ASN A 68 12.36 -6.57 -18.93
N ASP A 69 11.15 -6.00 -19.03
CA ASP A 69 10.85 -4.66 -19.51
C ASP A 69 10.40 -3.73 -18.35
N GLU A 70 10.09 -2.47 -18.66
CA GLU A 70 9.63 -1.46 -17.70
C GLU A 70 8.37 -1.91 -16.95
N LEU A 71 7.52 -2.72 -17.59
CA LEU A 71 6.33 -3.29 -16.99
C LEU A 71 6.68 -4.30 -15.88
N GLU A 72 7.71 -5.11 -16.08
CA GLU A 72 8.24 -6.03 -15.08
C GLU A 72 8.77 -5.29 -13.85
N ASP A 73 9.50 -4.20 -14.06
CA ASP A 73 10.04 -3.38 -12.97
C ASP A 73 8.93 -2.66 -12.19
N MET A 74 7.88 -2.23 -12.87
CA MET A 74 6.67 -1.72 -12.23
C MET A 74 6.00 -2.79 -11.36
N ILE A 75 5.87 -4.03 -11.85
CA ILE A 75 5.29 -5.14 -11.08
C ILE A 75 6.14 -5.45 -9.84
N LYS A 76 7.47 -5.48 -9.96
CA LYS A 76 8.37 -5.70 -8.82
C LYS A 76 8.22 -4.60 -7.77
N THR A 77 8.15 -3.35 -8.22
CA THR A 77 7.95 -2.19 -7.33
C THR A 77 6.60 -2.29 -6.61
N LEU A 78 5.52 -2.58 -7.32
CA LEU A 78 4.19 -2.77 -6.73
C LEU A 78 4.17 -3.95 -5.74
N ASN A 79 4.81 -5.07 -6.06
CA ASN A 79 4.92 -6.21 -5.15
C ASN A 79 5.72 -5.83 -3.88
N SER A 80 6.79 -5.06 -4.00
CA SER A 80 7.55 -4.55 -2.85
C SER A 80 6.70 -3.63 -1.96
N MET A 81 5.86 -2.78 -2.56
CA MET A 81 4.90 -1.97 -1.81
C MET A 81 3.85 -2.83 -1.09
N LEU A 82 3.34 -3.87 -1.74
CA LEU A 82 2.42 -4.83 -1.14
C LEU A 82 3.06 -5.60 0.02
N ASP A 83 4.36 -5.97 -0.09
CA ASP A 83 5.11 -6.62 1.00
C ASP A 83 5.21 -5.72 2.24
N ARG A 84 5.53 -4.44 2.02
CA ARG A 84 5.59 -3.45 3.11
C ARG A 84 4.23 -3.25 3.76
N LEU A 85 3.17 -3.15 2.97
CA LEU A 85 1.81 -2.97 3.46
C LEU A 85 1.31 -4.21 4.24
N ASP A 86 1.57 -5.42 3.74
CA ASP A 86 1.24 -6.68 4.42
C ASP A 86 1.96 -6.81 5.77
N SER A 87 3.25 -6.44 5.80
CA SER A 87 4.06 -6.44 7.02
C SER A 87 3.55 -5.42 8.04
N ALA A 88 3.24 -4.20 7.60
CA ALA A 88 2.68 -3.16 8.46
C ALA A 88 1.32 -3.58 9.05
N PHE A 89 0.44 -4.12 8.21
CA PHE A 89 -0.87 -4.59 8.66
C PHE A 89 -0.80 -5.77 9.65
N LYS A 90 0.15 -6.69 9.44
CA LYS A 90 0.41 -7.79 10.39
C LYS A 90 0.95 -7.27 11.72
N ALA A 91 1.86 -6.30 11.67
CA ALA A 91 2.40 -5.67 12.88
C ALA A 91 1.30 -4.95 13.67
N GLU A 92 0.45 -4.16 12.99
CA GLU A 92 -0.71 -3.49 13.60
C GLU A 92 -1.67 -4.49 14.26
N LYS A 93 -2.05 -5.55 13.55
CA LYS A 93 -2.93 -6.59 14.08
C LYS A 93 -2.33 -7.29 15.30
N SER A 94 -1.03 -7.59 15.27
CA SER A 94 -0.31 -8.18 16.39
C SER A 94 -0.27 -7.21 17.58
N PHE A 95 0.01 -5.94 17.34
CA PHE A 95 0.01 -4.89 18.36
C PHE A 95 -1.35 -4.79 19.08
N VAL A 96 -2.46 -4.69 18.31
CA VAL A 96 -3.82 -4.63 18.87
C VAL A 96 -4.14 -5.89 19.69
N SER A 97 -3.74 -7.07 19.21
CA SER A 97 -3.95 -8.32 19.93
C SER A 97 -3.18 -8.36 21.25
N HIS A 98 -1.88 -8.04 21.24
CA HIS A 98 -1.05 -8.00 22.44
C HIS A 98 -1.53 -6.94 23.43
N ALA A 99 -1.84 -5.73 22.96
CA ALA A 99 -2.39 -4.67 23.80
C ALA A 99 -3.68 -5.12 24.50
N SER A 100 -4.58 -5.77 23.75
CA SER A 100 -5.85 -6.28 24.33
C SER A 100 -5.60 -7.33 25.43
N HIS A 101 -4.67 -8.26 25.21
CA HIS A 101 -4.30 -9.26 26.22
C HIS A 101 -3.66 -8.63 27.45
N GLU A 102 -2.71 -7.69 27.25
CA GLU A 102 -2.01 -7.01 28.36
C GLU A 102 -2.93 -6.09 29.16
N LEU A 103 -3.98 -5.53 28.56
CA LEU A 103 -5.00 -4.73 29.26
C LEU A 103 -6.00 -5.63 30.00
N ASN A 104 -6.40 -6.77 29.41
CA ASN A 104 -7.36 -7.67 30.05
C ASN A 104 -6.82 -8.33 31.32
N ASN A 105 -5.51 -8.61 31.39
CA ASN A 105 -4.91 -9.26 32.54
C ASN A 105 -5.13 -8.49 33.85
N PRO A 106 -4.74 -7.20 34.00
CA PRO A 106 -4.96 -6.43 35.22
C PRO A 106 -6.45 -6.19 35.51
N ILE A 107 -7.28 -6.05 34.45
CA ILE A 107 -8.73 -5.91 34.63
C ILE A 107 -9.31 -7.17 35.27
N THR A 108 -8.94 -8.36 34.78
CA THR A 108 -9.40 -9.63 35.35
C THR A 108 -8.90 -9.82 36.78
N ALA A 109 -7.66 -9.43 37.09
CA ALA A 109 -7.13 -9.48 38.44
C ALA A 109 -7.92 -8.54 39.40
N ILE A 110 -8.21 -7.31 38.98
CA ILE A 110 -9.03 -6.37 39.76
C ILE A 110 -10.43 -6.92 39.99
N GLN A 111 -11.09 -7.45 38.95
CA GLN A 111 -12.41 -8.05 39.07
C GLN A 111 -12.41 -9.24 40.05
N GLY A 112 -11.44 -10.13 39.90
CA GLY A 112 -11.30 -11.28 40.81
C GLY A 112 -11.11 -10.87 42.26
N GLU A 113 -10.25 -9.88 42.56
CA GLU A 113 -10.09 -9.35 43.91
C GLU A 113 -11.39 -8.71 44.47
N CYS A 114 -12.13 -8.00 43.65
CA CYS A 114 -13.42 -7.47 44.02
C CYS A 114 -14.43 -8.58 44.33
N GLU A 115 -14.59 -9.55 43.44
CA GLU A 115 -15.49 -10.70 43.63
C GLU A 115 -15.20 -11.46 44.89
N ILE A 116 -13.91 -11.83 45.10
CA ILE A 116 -13.48 -12.54 46.31
C ILE A 116 -13.77 -11.72 47.56
N SER A 117 -13.57 -10.40 47.52
CA SER A 117 -13.82 -9.53 48.67
C SER A 117 -15.31 -9.39 49.03
N LEU A 118 -16.18 -9.58 48.02
CA LEU A 118 -17.64 -9.49 48.19
C LEU A 118 -18.33 -10.81 48.52
N LEU A 119 -17.64 -11.97 48.36
CA LEU A 119 -18.21 -13.28 48.54
C LEU A 119 -18.56 -13.60 49.99
N LYS A 120 -17.82 -13.04 50.95
CA LYS A 120 -18.04 -13.26 52.40
C LYS A 120 -17.43 -12.11 53.20
N GLU A 121 -17.90 -11.95 54.44
CA GLU A 121 -17.25 -11.05 55.39
C GLU A 121 -15.81 -11.43 55.66
N ARG A 122 -14.92 -10.47 55.72
CA ARG A 122 -13.49 -10.61 55.91
C ARG A 122 -13.02 -9.68 57.03
N SER A 123 -11.85 -9.96 57.54
CA SER A 123 -11.18 -9.08 58.48
C SER A 123 -10.76 -7.77 57.82
N THR A 124 -10.65 -6.69 58.59
CA THR A 124 -10.18 -5.39 58.09
C THR A 124 -8.81 -5.50 57.41
N GLY A 125 -7.90 -6.37 57.91
CA GLY A 125 -6.60 -6.61 57.31
C GLY A 125 -6.70 -7.21 55.92
N GLU A 126 -7.56 -8.21 55.70
CA GLU A 126 -7.78 -8.84 54.41
C GLU A 126 -8.39 -7.86 53.38
N TYR A 127 -9.27 -6.99 53.79
CA TYR A 127 -9.77 -5.94 52.91
C TYR A 127 -8.69 -4.94 52.52
N ILE A 128 -7.81 -4.56 53.45
CA ILE A 128 -6.68 -3.67 53.16
C ILE A 128 -5.74 -4.29 52.12
N GLU A 129 -5.43 -5.57 52.28
CA GLU A 129 -4.57 -6.31 51.29
C GLU A 129 -5.22 -6.38 49.92
N SER A 130 -6.53 -6.69 49.79
CA SER A 130 -7.26 -6.70 48.55
C SER A 130 -7.23 -5.34 47.87
N LEU A 131 -7.48 -4.26 48.65
CA LEU A 131 -7.43 -2.87 48.11
C LEU A 131 -6.02 -2.49 47.65
N GLN A 132 -4.96 -2.95 48.34
CA GLN A 132 -3.59 -2.70 47.90
C GLN A 132 -3.29 -3.43 46.60
N ARG A 133 -3.74 -4.67 46.40
CA ARG A 133 -3.60 -5.42 45.14
C ARG A 133 -4.36 -4.71 44.00
N ILE A 134 -5.60 -4.33 44.22
CA ILE A 134 -6.40 -3.55 43.24
C ILE A 134 -5.69 -2.25 42.87
N SER A 135 -5.18 -1.51 43.85
CA SER A 135 -4.45 -0.26 43.61
C SER A 135 -3.18 -0.48 42.79
N SER A 136 -2.44 -1.58 43.04
CA SER A 136 -1.25 -1.97 42.30
C SER A 136 -1.57 -2.26 40.83
N GLU A 137 -2.60 -3.09 40.58
CA GLU A 137 -3.02 -3.43 39.21
C GLU A 137 -3.58 -2.21 38.45
N SER A 138 -4.30 -1.32 39.15
CA SER A 138 -4.77 -0.06 38.56
C SER A 138 -3.61 0.85 38.12
N LYS A 139 -2.56 0.97 38.92
CA LYS A 139 -1.33 1.72 38.54
C LYS A 139 -0.64 1.08 37.36
N ARG A 140 -0.54 -0.25 37.31
CA ARG A 140 0.03 -1.00 36.19
C ARG A 140 -0.75 -0.73 34.90
N LEU A 141 -2.09 -0.82 34.96
CA LEU A 141 -2.98 -0.51 33.83
C LEU A 141 -2.78 0.91 33.32
N SER A 142 -2.72 1.89 34.24
CA SER A 142 -2.47 3.30 33.88
C SER A 142 -1.11 3.51 33.20
N SER A 143 -0.08 2.75 33.59
CA SER A 143 1.22 2.78 32.95
C SER A 143 1.18 2.18 31.55
N LEU A 144 0.51 1.04 31.36
CA LEU A 144 0.33 0.41 30.05
C LEU A 144 -0.37 1.35 29.08
N ILE A 145 -1.46 1.98 29.50
CA ILE A 145 -2.18 2.95 28.65
C ILE A 145 -1.27 4.10 28.22
N ARG A 146 -0.47 4.65 29.15
CA ARG A 146 0.49 5.73 28.79
C ARG A 146 1.52 5.26 27.77
N HIS A 147 2.06 4.04 27.91
CA HIS A 147 3.00 3.49 26.93
C HIS A 147 2.37 3.28 25.55
N LEU A 148 1.14 2.78 25.49
CA LEU A 148 0.42 2.60 24.22
C LEU A 148 0.15 3.94 23.52
N LEU A 149 -0.27 4.97 24.27
CA LEU A 149 -0.48 6.31 23.74
C LEU A 149 0.82 6.97 23.29
N PHE A 150 1.92 6.74 23.98
CA PHE A 150 3.23 7.24 23.59
C PHE A 150 3.69 6.62 22.25
N LEU A 151 3.57 5.30 22.10
CA LEU A 151 3.90 4.60 20.85
C LEU A 151 3.05 5.09 19.67
N SER A 152 1.75 5.26 19.87
CA SER A 152 0.85 5.78 18.83
C SER A 152 1.23 7.20 18.37
N ARG A 153 1.67 8.07 19.28
CA ARG A 153 2.14 9.43 18.94
C ARG A 153 3.46 9.44 18.20
N GLN A 154 4.40 8.57 18.57
CA GLN A 154 5.68 8.47 17.86
C GLN A 154 5.51 8.03 16.41
N GLU A 155 4.61 7.08 16.12
CA GLU A 155 4.29 6.69 14.74
C GLU A 155 3.73 7.88 13.94
N GLU A 156 2.87 8.69 14.53
CA GLU A 156 2.29 9.87 13.87
C GLU A 156 3.35 10.96 13.57
N GLU A 157 4.30 11.19 14.47
CA GLU A 157 5.41 12.12 14.26
C GLU A 157 6.40 11.62 13.20
N LEU A 158 6.73 10.32 13.19
CA LEU A 158 7.60 9.73 12.17
C LEU A 158 6.96 9.79 10.78
N LEU A 159 5.65 9.60 10.68
CA LEU A 159 4.93 9.74 9.41
C LEU A 159 4.94 11.20 8.93
N LYS A 160 4.73 12.17 9.81
CA LYS A 160 4.79 13.60 9.46
C LYS A 160 6.18 14.01 8.99
N ASN A 161 7.23 13.65 9.72
CA ASN A 161 8.60 13.99 9.37
C ASN A 161 9.03 13.35 8.03
N ASN A 162 8.66 12.11 7.76
CA ASN A 162 8.95 11.45 6.48
C ASN A 162 8.22 12.13 5.30
N ILE A 163 7.01 12.63 5.48
CA ILE A 163 6.26 13.35 4.45
C ILE A 163 6.93 14.70 4.15
N GLU A 164 7.38 15.43 5.16
CA GLU A 164 8.08 16.70 4.98
C GLU A 164 9.45 16.53 4.27
N GLU A 165 10.21 15.50 4.60
CA GLU A 165 11.49 15.20 3.94
C GLU A 165 11.33 14.83 2.46
N ILE A 166 10.31 14.06 2.10
CA ILE A 166 10.02 13.68 0.72
C ILE A 166 9.58 14.90 -0.10
N ILE A 167 8.71 15.75 0.43
CA ILE A 167 8.25 16.96 -0.25
C ILE A 167 9.40 17.94 -0.49
N LEU A 168 10.29 18.11 0.47
CA LEU A 168 11.44 19.00 0.33
C LEU A 168 12.46 18.49 -0.70
N ALA A 169 12.73 17.19 -0.73
CA ALA A 169 13.63 16.56 -1.69
C ALA A 169 13.10 16.65 -3.13
N ASP A 170 11.79 16.50 -3.33
CA ASP A 170 11.16 16.62 -4.64
C ASP A 170 11.15 18.08 -5.13
N ILE A 171 10.85 19.03 -4.26
CA ILE A 171 10.92 20.49 -4.58
C ILE A 171 12.35 20.93 -4.90
N LEU A 172 13.34 20.43 -4.17
CA LEU A 172 14.74 20.74 -4.45
C LEU A 172 15.24 20.16 -5.78
N LYS A 173 14.75 18.99 -6.19
CA LYS A 173 15.05 18.42 -7.51
C LYS A 173 14.41 19.21 -8.66
N GLU A 174 13.19 19.69 -8.51
CA GLU A 174 12.53 20.53 -9.52
C GLU A 174 13.19 21.92 -9.67
N LEU A 175 13.77 22.46 -8.59
CA LEU A 175 14.45 23.76 -8.63
C LEU A 175 15.89 23.71 -9.18
N THR A 176 16.48 22.51 -9.31
CA THR A 176 17.84 22.29 -9.81
C THR A 176 17.89 21.68 -11.22
N ALA A 177 16.76 21.44 -11.86
CA ALA A 177 16.60 20.98 -13.24
C ALA A 177 16.21 22.13 -14.16
#